data_b6a938ec7be66c0d73df2a01eb0c5c5f
#
_entry.id   b6a938ec7be66c0d73df2a01eb0c5c5f
#
_cell.length_a   1.000
_cell.length_b   1.000
_cell.length_c   1.000
_cell.angle_alpha   90.00
_cell.angle_beta   90.00
_cell.angle_gamma   90.00
#
_symmetry.space_group_name_H-M   'P 1'
#
loop_
_entity.id
_entity.type
_entity.pdbx_description
1 polymer ?
#
loop_
_entity_poly.entity_id
_entity_poly.type
_entity_poly.pdbx_seq_one_letter_code
_entity_poly.pdbx_strand_id
1 'polypeptide(L)'
;MMGAIPNVGGRDIANILEPHAQRRQSLPGFNAEYCDIVDYILRCTHRIWEQKDVGLIATHYAPDIRVHMMTGPVDGMGGVIAGTARTLSAFPDRTLTGEAVIWSDEGDGAFLSSHRITSSATNLGPSELGPATGRKIHFTTIADCLCKANLIIEEWLVRDYCAMALALGFHPRSIARAQATVDRETGPAQWRLAAMDAIKEMPSTRFPTHALPDVATDPIAFATEVFDRIVNHRRFGTVREVYSPAAHWAGPGGRRLFGWGEITGWFTALIGSFGDARLLVDHVAVVDAPGGHDIAVRWSLAATHDGGALYGPASGRAVYILAVTHWRVMAGRIVDDVTIFDEVALLRQIEGGL
;
A
#
# COMPACT_ATOMS: atom_id res chain seq x y z
N MET A 1 -8.01 1.52 -32.04
CA MET A 1 -8.30 1.23 -30.62
C MET A 1 -7.08 0.52 -30.06
N MET A 2 -6.28 1.16 -29.21
CA MET A 2 -5.27 0.47 -28.42
C MET A 2 -6.03 -0.48 -27.49
N GLY A 3 -5.75 -1.77 -27.56
CA GLY A 3 -6.33 -2.73 -26.63
C GLY A 3 -5.96 -2.37 -25.20
N ALA A 4 -6.88 -2.52 -24.26
CA ALA A 4 -6.60 -2.30 -22.84
C ALA A 4 -5.37 -3.11 -22.43
N ILE A 5 -4.44 -2.49 -21.67
CA ILE A 5 -3.27 -3.16 -21.13
C ILE A 5 -3.75 -3.92 -19.90
N PRO A 6 -3.77 -5.26 -19.91
CA PRO A 6 -4.28 -6.03 -18.79
C PRO A 6 -3.35 -5.90 -17.58
N ASN A 7 -3.92 -6.04 -16.40
CA ASN A 7 -3.21 -6.22 -15.15
C ASN A 7 -2.27 -7.46 -15.20
N VAL A 8 -1.24 -7.48 -14.34
CA VAL A 8 -0.28 -8.60 -14.19
C VAL A 8 -0.97 -9.95 -14.00
N GLY A 9 -2.05 -10.01 -13.20
CA GLY A 9 -2.79 -11.23 -12.96
C GLY A 9 -3.39 -11.91 -14.21
N GLY A 10 -3.44 -11.20 -15.33
CA GLY A 10 -3.88 -11.75 -16.63
C GLY A 10 -2.73 -12.06 -17.59
N ARG A 11 -1.47 -11.98 -17.15
CA ARG A 11 -0.28 -12.19 -17.98
C ARG A 11 0.57 -13.34 -17.48
N ASP A 12 1.23 -14.03 -18.40
CA ASP A 12 2.34 -14.91 -18.05
C ASP A 12 3.57 -14.07 -17.65
N ILE A 13 4.02 -14.22 -16.42
CA ILE A 13 5.17 -13.51 -15.86
C ILE A 13 6.44 -13.72 -16.70
N ALA A 14 6.67 -14.92 -17.24
CA ALA A 14 7.81 -15.19 -18.09
C ALA A 14 7.82 -14.28 -19.33
N ASN A 15 6.66 -14.05 -19.94
CA ASN A 15 6.51 -13.16 -21.09
C ASN A 15 6.66 -11.67 -20.73
N ILE A 16 6.45 -11.30 -19.46
CA ILE A 16 6.56 -9.91 -19.01
C ILE A 16 8.02 -9.49 -18.86
N LEU A 17 8.88 -10.40 -18.43
CA LEU A 17 10.30 -10.12 -18.21
C LEU A 17 11.14 -10.19 -19.49
N GLU A 18 10.60 -10.75 -20.60
CA GLU A 18 11.29 -10.77 -21.89
C GLU A 18 11.18 -9.40 -22.61
N PRO A 19 12.25 -8.96 -23.31
CA PRO A 19 12.17 -7.74 -24.12
C PRO A 19 11.10 -7.86 -25.20
N HIS A 20 10.20 -6.89 -25.27
CA HIS A 20 9.16 -6.84 -26.29
C HIS A 20 9.61 -6.03 -27.51
N ALA A 21 9.38 -6.57 -28.71
CA ALA A 21 9.76 -5.92 -29.97
C ALA A 21 8.93 -4.67 -30.28
N GLN A 22 7.75 -4.48 -29.67
CA GLN A 22 6.84 -3.39 -29.98
C GLN A 22 6.27 -2.73 -28.74
N ARG A 23 6.30 -1.39 -28.76
CA ARG A 23 5.66 -0.56 -27.75
C ARG A 23 4.14 -0.68 -27.85
N ARG A 24 3.46 -0.96 -26.72
CA ARG A 24 1.99 -1.13 -26.63
C ARG A 24 1.28 0.10 -26.12
N GLN A 25 2.00 1.01 -25.45
CA GLN A 25 1.48 2.23 -24.85
C GLN A 25 2.35 3.41 -25.24
N SER A 26 1.75 4.59 -25.40
CA SER A 26 2.53 5.82 -25.54
C SER A 26 3.20 6.13 -24.20
N LEU A 27 4.53 6.12 -24.18
CA LEU A 27 5.36 6.40 -23.01
C LEU A 27 6.38 7.51 -23.35
N PRO A 28 5.94 8.78 -23.37
CA PRO A 28 6.83 9.89 -23.72
C PRO A 28 7.99 10.00 -22.71
N GLY A 29 9.21 10.03 -23.24
CA GLY A 29 10.44 10.15 -22.44
C GLY A 29 10.92 8.85 -21.77
N PHE A 30 10.17 7.74 -21.84
CA PHE A 30 10.63 6.45 -21.34
C PHE A 30 11.57 5.75 -22.33
N ASN A 31 12.50 4.95 -21.82
CA ASN A 31 13.43 4.16 -22.63
C ASN A 31 12.67 3.23 -23.57
N ALA A 32 13.25 3.01 -24.76
CA ALA A 32 12.61 2.23 -25.84
C ALA A 32 12.39 0.75 -25.46
N GLU A 33 13.14 0.24 -24.49
CA GLU A 33 13.00 -1.14 -24.01
C GLU A 33 11.68 -1.43 -23.31
N TYR A 34 10.99 -0.41 -22.79
CA TYR A 34 9.72 -0.57 -22.08
C TYR A 34 8.55 -0.48 -23.03
N CYS A 35 7.69 -1.49 -23.06
CA CYS A 35 6.56 -1.53 -23.99
C CYS A 35 5.30 -0.84 -23.42
N ASP A 36 5.12 -0.84 -22.12
CA ASP A 36 4.03 -0.19 -21.38
C ASP A 36 4.45 0.09 -19.92
N ILE A 37 3.60 0.79 -19.16
CA ILE A 37 3.90 1.14 -17.76
C ILE A 37 4.01 -0.08 -16.85
N VAL A 38 3.29 -1.15 -17.13
CA VAL A 38 3.36 -2.40 -16.37
C VAL A 38 4.72 -3.07 -16.58
N ASP A 39 5.17 -3.14 -17.84
CA ASP A 39 6.52 -3.64 -18.20
C ASP A 39 7.62 -2.81 -17.52
N TYR A 40 7.50 -1.47 -17.56
CA TYR A 40 8.44 -0.57 -16.88
C TYR A 40 8.57 -0.89 -15.39
N ILE A 41 7.48 -0.91 -14.67
CA ILE A 41 7.49 -1.12 -13.21
C ILE A 41 7.99 -2.52 -12.84
N LEU A 42 7.57 -3.56 -13.54
CA LEU A 42 8.01 -4.93 -13.28
C LEU A 42 9.49 -5.12 -13.51
N ARG A 43 10.03 -4.59 -14.64
CA ARG A 43 11.46 -4.69 -14.95
C ARG A 43 12.32 -3.88 -14.00
N CYS A 44 11.92 -2.65 -13.66
CA CYS A 44 12.63 -1.86 -12.65
C CYS A 44 12.70 -2.60 -11.31
N THR A 45 11.56 -3.11 -10.84
CA THR A 45 11.48 -3.86 -9.59
C THR A 45 12.33 -5.13 -9.63
N HIS A 46 12.24 -5.92 -10.71
CA HIS A 46 13.04 -7.14 -10.88
C HIS A 46 14.54 -6.84 -10.89
N ARG A 47 14.99 -5.88 -11.69
CA ARG A 47 16.41 -5.52 -11.79
C ARG A 47 16.97 -5.05 -10.45
N ILE A 48 16.29 -4.14 -9.77
CA ILE A 48 16.77 -3.60 -8.49
C ILE A 48 16.83 -4.69 -7.42
N TRP A 49 15.78 -5.49 -7.28
CA TRP A 49 15.63 -6.38 -6.14
C TRP A 49 16.10 -7.81 -6.36
N GLU A 50 15.94 -8.39 -7.56
CA GLU A 50 16.35 -9.77 -7.83
C GLU A 50 17.72 -9.83 -8.49
N GLN A 51 17.99 -8.97 -9.48
CA GLN A 51 19.32 -8.87 -10.09
C GLN A 51 20.31 -8.07 -9.24
N LYS A 52 19.83 -7.43 -8.16
CA LYS A 52 20.65 -6.61 -7.23
C LYS A 52 21.29 -5.39 -7.91
N ASP A 53 20.71 -4.92 -9.01
CA ASP A 53 21.16 -3.72 -9.75
C ASP A 53 20.66 -2.45 -9.05
N VAL A 54 21.17 -2.21 -7.83
CA VAL A 54 20.79 -1.03 -7.03
C VAL A 54 21.20 0.28 -7.72
N GLY A 55 22.21 0.23 -8.58
CA GLY A 55 22.65 1.37 -9.38
C GLY A 55 21.59 1.88 -10.36
N LEU A 56 20.63 1.04 -10.74
CA LEU A 56 19.50 1.43 -11.61
C LEU A 56 18.68 2.59 -11.01
N ILE A 57 18.63 2.70 -9.69
CA ILE A 57 17.94 3.79 -8.98
C ILE A 57 18.47 5.15 -9.46
N ALA A 58 19.77 5.28 -9.74
CA ALA A 58 20.38 6.52 -10.19
C ALA A 58 19.85 7.03 -11.56
N THR A 59 19.23 6.17 -12.35
CA THR A 59 18.71 6.50 -13.69
C THR A 59 17.20 6.39 -13.81
N HIS A 60 16.53 5.81 -12.78
CA HIS A 60 15.09 5.55 -12.79
C HIS A 60 14.33 6.23 -11.64
N TYR A 61 15.01 6.94 -10.75
CA TYR A 61 14.41 7.75 -9.71
C TYR A 61 14.83 9.21 -9.85
N ALA A 62 13.92 10.13 -9.57
CA ALA A 62 14.24 11.54 -9.57
C ALA A 62 15.29 11.87 -8.49
N PRO A 63 16.22 12.81 -8.72
CA PRO A 63 17.23 13.18 -7.72
C PRO A 63 16.63 13.63 -6.38
N ASP A 64 15.48 14.28 -6.42
CA ASP A 64 14.72 14.82 -5.30
C ASP A 64 13.49 13.96 -4.93
N ILE A 65 13.46 12.70 -5.36
CA ILE A 65 12.38 11.75 -5.03
C ILE A 65 12.01 11.80 -3.54
N ARG A 66 10.72 11.74 -3.26
CA ARG A 66 10.20 11.48 -1.92
C ARG A 66 9.46 10.16 -1.88
N VAL A 67 9.86 9.29 -0.95
CA VAL A 67 9.15 8.04 -0.65
C VAL A 67 8.40 8.21 0.66
N HIS A 68 7.08 8.18 0.60
CA HIS A 68 6.20 8.30 1.76
C HIS A 68 6.01 6.95 2.44
N MET A 69 6.29 6.89 3.74
CA MET A 69 6.08 5.71 4.58
C MET A 69 5.52 6.11 5.94
N MET A 70 4.87 5.18 6.64
CA MET A 70 4.36 5.43 8.00
C MET A 70 5.47 5.67 9.04
N THR A 71 6.71 5.31 8.74
CA THR A 71 7.89 5.55 9.59
C THR A 71 8.56 6.89 9.31
N GLY A 72 8.10 7.62 8.30
CA GLY A 72 8.63 8.89 7.85
C GLY A 72 9.05 8.87 6.39
N PRO A 73 9.09 10.03 5.74
CA PRO A 73 9.53 10.14 4.36
C PRO A 73 11.03 9.82 4.23
N VAL A 74 11.38 9.22 3.09
CA VAL A 74 12.77 9.10 2.64
C VAL A 74 12.95 10.08 1.49
N ASP A 75 13.78 11.08 1.70
CA ASP A 75 14.03 12.13 0.72
C ASP A 75 15.33 11.88 -0.06
N GLY A 76 15.24 12.10 -1.35
CA GLY A 76 16.34 12.02 -2.30
C GLY A 76 16.77 10.61 -2.69
N MET A 77 17.24 10.50 -3.92
CA MET A 77 17.72 9.25 -4.54
C MET A 77 18.76 8.51 -3.69
N GLY A 78 19.67 9.25 -3.04
CA GLY A 78 20.68 8.67 -2.14
C GLY A 78 20.05 7.94 -0.94
N GLY A 79 18.96 8.48 -0.38
CA GLY A 79 18.19 7.84 0.68
C GLY A 79 17.56 6.53 0.23
N VAL A 80 17.01 6.50 -0.98
CA VAL A 80 16.42 5.29 -1.59
C VAL A 80 17.48 4.22 -1.81
N ILE A 81 18.64 4.58 -2.39
CA ILE A 81 19.78 3.65 -2.58
C ILE A 81 20.23 3.05 -1.25
N ALA A 82 20.43 3.89 -0.22
CA ALA A 82 20.85 3.43 1.10
C ALA A 82 19.82 2.52 1.76
N GLY A 83 18.53 2.83 1.65
CA GLY A 83 17.43 2.00 2.17
C GLY A 83 17.34 0.65 1.47
N THR A 84 17.49 0.63 0.14
CA THR A 84 17.50 -0.59 -0.67
C THR A 84 18.69 -1.48 -0.31
N ALA A 85 19.89 -0.91 -0.19
CA ALA A 85 21.10 -1.64 0.20
C ALA A 85 20.96 -2.26 1.60
N ARG A 86 20.43 -1.52 2.59
CA ARG A 86 20.15 -2.06 3.93
C ARG A 86 19.18 -3.23 3.89
N THR A 87 18.10 -3.11 3.12
CA THR A 87 17.13 -4.21 2.97
C THR A 87 17.76 -5.44 2.33
N LEU A 88 18.57 -5.28 1.28
CA LEU A 88 19.28 -6.39 0.63
C LEU A 88 20.34 -7.00 1.53
N SER A 89 20.99 -6.23 2.40
CA SER A 89 21.91 -6.77 3.40
C SER A 89 21.21 -7.65 4.43
N ALA A 90 19.99 -7.27 4.84
CA ALA A 90 19.20 -8.08 5.75
C ALA A 90 18.58 -9.32 5.09
N PHE A 91 18.24 -9.23 3.79
CA PHE A 91 17.51 -10.24 3.02
C PHE A 91 18.18 -10.44 1.63
N PRO A 92 19.39 -11.00 1.57
CA PRO A 92 20.19 -11.03 0.33
C PRO A 92 19.62 -11.97 -0.75
N ASP A 93 18.86 -12.99 -0.38
CA ASP A 93 18.22 -13.96 -1.27
C ASP A 93 16.79 -13.57 -1.67
N ARG A 94 16.39 -12.32 -1.42
CA ARG A 94 15.03 -11.85 -1.69
C ARG A 94 14.65 -12.04 -3.16
N THR A 95 13.52 -12.71 -3.37
CA THR A 95 12.82 -12.87 -4.65
C THR A 95 11.45 -12.22 -4.57
N LEU A 96 10.89 -11.85 -5.71
CA LEU A 96 9.64 -11.12 -5.83
C LEU A 96 8.67 -11.83 -6.76
N THR A 97 7.40 -11.83 -6.38
CA THR A 97 6.30 -12.20 -7.26
C THR A 97 5.40 -10.97 -7.40
N GLY A 98 5.36 -10.39 -8.61
CA GLY A 98 4.40 -9.33 -8.94
C GLY A 98 3.00 -9.93 -9.05
N GLU A 99 2.11 -9.55 -8.13
CA GLU A 99 0.74 -10.08 -8.11
C GLU A 99 -0.22 -9.22 -8.92
N ALA A 100 -0.06 -7.91 -8.84
CA ALA A 100 -0.88 -6.94 -9.57
C ALA A 100 -0.10 -5.66 -9.83
N VAL A 101 -0.32 -5.04 -10.99
CA VAL A 101 -0.01 -3.65 -11.26
C VAL A 101 -1.28 -2.98 -11.75
N ILE A 102 -1.86 -2.15 -10.90
CA ILE A 102 -3.04 -1.34 -11.21
C ILE A 102 -2.53 0.07 -11.46
N TRP A 103 -2.90 0.68 -12.57
CA TRP A 103 -2.31 1.94 -12.99
C TRP A 103 -3.35 2.92 -13.53
N SER A 104 -2.99 4.20 -13.55
CA SER A 104 -3.77 5.28 -14.15
C SER A 104 -2.86 6.22 -14.95
N ASP A 105 -3.45 6.83 -15.98
CA ASP A 105 -2.83 7.93 -16.74
C ASP A 105 -3.13 9.24 -16.00
N GLU A 106 -2.08 9.88 -15.49
CA GLU A 106 -2.19 11.14 -14.73
C GLU A 106 -2.10 12.38 -15.64
N GLY A 107 -2.09 12.18 -16.94
CA GLY A 107 -1.92 13.24 -17.93
C GLY A 107 -0.47 13.71 -18.06
N ASP A 108 -0.22 14.51 -19.09
CA ASP A 108 1.10 15.09 -19.36
C ASP A 108 2.26 14.10 -19.37
N GLY A 109 1.98 12.85 -19.80
CA GLY A 109 2.94 11.75 -19.88
C GLY A 109 3.35 11.18 -18.54
N ALA A 110 2.62 11.47 -17.47
CA ALA A 110 2.79 10.86 -16.15
C ALA A 110 1.82 9.69 -15.96
N PHE A 111 2.24 8.69 -15.22
CA PHE A 111 1.47 7.50 -14.89
C PHE A 111 1.66 7.18 -13.41
N LEU A 112 0.58 6.87 -12.70
CA LEU A 112 0.68 6.25 -11.38
C LEU A 112 0.50 4.74 -11.53
N SER A 113 1.42 3.97 -10.91
CA SER A 113 1.32 2.51 -10.85
C SER A 113 1.28 2.05 -9.41
N SER A 114 0.27 1.26 -9.04
CA SER A 114 0.16 0.59 -7.75
C SER A 114 0.57 -0.87 -7.92
N HIS A 115 1.77 -1.22 -7.45
CA HIS A 115 2.38 -2.53 -7.66
C HIS A 115 2.33 -3.34 -6.36
N ARG A 116 1.49 -4.38 -6.34
CA ARG A 116 1.43 -5.36 -5.24
C ARG A 116 2.40 -6.49 -5.48
N ILE A 117 3.22 -6.77 -4.47
CA ILE A 117 4.35 -7.67 -4.53
C ILE A 117 4.32 -8.61 -3.32
N THR A 118 4.42 -9.91 -3.54
CA THR A 118 4.81 -10.86 -2.49
C THR A 118 6.31 -11.13 -2.59
N SER A 119 7.02 -10.90 -1.50
CA SER A 119 8.45 -11.20 -1.36
C SER A 119 8.65 -12.51 -0.61
N SER A 120 9.66 -13.28 -1.03
CA SER A 120 10.21 -14.42 -0.30
C SER A 120 11.68 -14.13 0.00
N ALA A 121 12.11 -14.28 1.26
CA ALA A 121 13.47 -13.95 1.66
C ALA A 121 13.88 -14.66 2.95
N THR A 122 15.19 -14.86 3.15
CA THR A 122 15.77 -15.34 4.41
C THR A 122 16.45 -14.18 5.15
N ASN A 123 16.14 -14.02 6.42
CA ASN A 123 16.73 -12.97 7.27
C ASN A 123 18.14 -13.36 7.71
N LEU A 124 19.15 -12.99 6.92
CA LEU A 124 20.55 -13.31 7.15
C LEU A 124 21.36 -12.16 7.76
N GLY A 125 20.80 -10.95 7.79
CA GLY A 125 21.40 -9.78 8.42
C GLY A 125 20.43 -9.06 9.37
N PRO A 126 20.93 -8.13 10.20
CA PRO A 126 20.07 -7.32 11.05
C PRO A 126 19.18 -6.40 10.21
N SER A 127 17.97 -6.14 10.70
CA SER A 127 16.98 -5.25 10.08
C SER A 127 16.40 -4.30 11.14
N GLU A 128 15.54 -3.39 10.71
CA GLU A 128 14.75 -2.53 11.60
C GLU A 128 13.83 -3.30 12.56
N LEU A 129 13.57 -4.59 12.29
CA LEU A 129 12.77 -5.46 13.16
C LEU A 129 13.60 -6.16 14.23
N GLY A 130 14.92 -6.28 14.05
CA GLY A 130 15.79 -6.93 15.02
C GLY A 130 17.01 -7.62 14.38
N PRO A 131 17.72 -8.47 15.15
CA PRO A 131 18.88 -9.20 14.69
C PRO A 131 18.50 -10.27 13.64
N ALA A 132 19.52 -10.77 12.92
CA ALA A 132 19.35 -11.88 12.00
C ALA A 132 18.80 -13.13 12.71
N THR A 133 17.82 -13.78 12.09
CA THR A 133 17.13 -14.96 12.66
C THR A 133 17.40 -16.24 11.88
N GLY A 134 17.90 -16.14 10.65
CA GLY A 134 18.03 -17.25 9.71
C GLY A 134 16.68 -17.79 9.18
N ARG A 135 15.56 -17.16 9.51
CA ARG A 135 14.24 -17.62 9.10
C ARG A 135 13.90 -17.15 7.69
N LYS A 136 13.28 -18.04 6.92
CA LYS A 136 12.65 -17.69 5.64
C LYS A 136 11.26 -17.15 5.89
N ILE A 137 10.92 -16.03 5.25
CA ILE A 137 9.66 -15.33 5.41
C ILE A 137 9.03 -15.01 4.06
N HIS A 138 7.72 -14.78 4.08
CA HIS A 138 6.96 -14.21 2.98
C HIS A 138 6.21 -12.97 3.50
N PHE A 139 6.16 -11.93 2.69
CA PHE A 139 5.46 -10.69 3.07
C PHE A 139 4.99 -9.90 1.85
N THR A 140 3.92 -9.16 2.04
CA THR A 140 3.32 -8.31 1.00
C THR A 140 3.82 -6.87 1.13
N THR A 141 4.12 -6.28 -0.01
CA THR A 141 4.42 -4.85 -0.18
C THR A 141 3.53 -4.30 -1.29
N ILE A 142 3.03 -3.08 -1.13
CA ILE A 142 2.43 -2.33 -2.23
C ILE A 142 3.20 -1.02 -2.37
N ALA A 143 3.64 -0.72 -3.58
CA ALA A 143 4.34 0.50 -3.94
C ALA A 143 3.52 1.24 -4.99
N ASP A 144 3.05 2.43 -4.63
CA ASP A 144 2.44 3.38 -5.56
C ASP A 144 3.54 4.28 -6.08
N CYS A 145 3.83 4.23 -7.37
CA CYS A 145 4.89 5.00 -7.99
C CYS A 145 4.30 5.97 -9.03
N LEU A 146 4.51 7.25 -8.83
CA LEU A 146 4.24 8.26 -9.85
C LEU A 146 5.46 8.34 -10.78
N CYS A 147 5.25 7.97 -12.05
CA CYS A 147 6.31 7.82 -13.04
C CYS A 147 6.13 8.82 -14.18
N LYS A 148 7.21 9.50 -14.56
CA LYS A 148 7.24 10.43 -15.72
C LYS A 148 8.61 10.40 -16.37
N ALA A 149 8.64 10.38 -17.71
CA ALA A 149 9.88 10.46 -18.49
C ALA A 149 10.99 9.52 -17.99
N ASN A 150 10.65 8.24 -17.77
CA ASN A 150 11.55 7.19 -17.28
C ASN A 150 11.98 7.31 -15.80
N LEU A 151 11.44 8.26 -15.04
CA LEU A 151 11.75 8.47 -13.63
C LEU A 151 10.54 8.18 -12.74
N ILE A 152 10.77 7.54 -11.61
CA ILE A 152 9.85 7.54 -10.46
C ILE A 152 10.10 8.86 -9.74
N ILE A 153 9.10 9.73 -9.73
CA ILE A 153 9.21 11.11 -9.20
C ILE A 153 8.62 11.25 -7.80
N GLU A 154 7.74 10.33 -7.42
CA GLU A 154 7.17 10.24 -6.07
C GLU A 154 6.73 8.79 -5.81
N GLU A 155 6.84 8.31 -4.58
CA GLU A 155 6.48 6.94 -4.20
C GLU A 155 5.77 6.91 -2.85
N TRP A 156 4.74 6.07 -2.71
CA TRP A 156 4.09 5.71 -1.44
C TRP A 156 4.27 4.22 -1.23
N LEU A 157 4.96 3.87 -0.14
CA LEU A 157 5.37 2.50 0.12
C LEU A 157 4.72 1.98 1.39
N VAL A 158 3.90 0.94 1.27
CA VAL A 158 3.33 0.21 2.39
C VAL A 158 3.83 -1.23 2.40
N ARG A 159 4.23 -1.72 3.58
CA ARG A 159 4.74 -3.08 3.76
C ARG A 159 4.16 -3.70 5.01
N ASP A 160 3.80 -4.98 4.94
CA ASP A 160 3.30 -5.72 6.10
C ASP A 160 4.44 -6.10 7.06
N TYR A 161 4.98 -5.08 7.74
CA TYR A 161 6.01 -5.28 8.76
C TYR A 161 5.53 -6.12 9.94
N CYS A 162 4.23 -6.13 10.22
CA CYS A 162 3.66 -6.98 11.27
C CYS A 162 3.77 -8.46 10.90
N ALA A 163 3.39 -8.86 9.69
CA ALA A 163 3.58 -10.22 9.21
C ALA A 163 5.06 -10.63 9.18
N MET A 164 5.95 -9.72 8.74
CA MET A 164 7.40 -9.94 8.78
C MET A 164 7.87 -10.21 10.21
N ALA A 165 7.53 -9.36 11.17
CA ALA A 165 7.94 -9.51 12.57
C ALA A 165 7.48 -10.85 13.15
N LEU A 166 6.23 -11.21 12.95
CA LEU A 166 5.66 -12.49 13.43
C LEU A 166 6.37 -13.69 12.79
N ALA A 167 6.61 -13.68 11.49
CA ALA A 167 7.32 -14.74 10.78
C ALA A 167 8.79 -14.89 11.24
N LEU A 168 9.44 -13.77 11.56
CA LEU A 168 10.78 -13.75 12.16
C LEU A 168 10.81 -14.22 13.62
N GLY A 169 9.65 -14.32 14.27
CA GLY A 169 9.50 -14.74 15.67
C GLY A 169 9.62 -13.58 16.66
N PHE A 170 9.49 -12.37 16.19
CA PHE A 170 9.44 -11.18 17.03
C PHE A 170 7.99 -10.81 17.39
N HIS A 171 7.82 -10.18 18.53
CA HIS A 171 6.52 -9.64 18.92
C HIS A 171 6.39 -8.19 18.42
N PRO A 172 5.45 -7.86 17.51
CA PRO A 172 5.36 -6.54 16.88
C PRO A 172 5.32 -5.37 17.87
N ARG A 173 4.56 -5.50 18.97
CA ARG A 173 4.48 -4.46 19.99
C ARG A 173 5.78 -4.27 20.77
N SER A 174 6.61 -5.31 20.94
CA SER A 174 7.91 -5.18 21.59
C SER A 174 8.87 -4.37 20.73
N ILE A 175 8.85 -4.61 19.39
CA ILE A 175 9.60 -3.79 18.42
C ILE A 175 9.11 -2.34 18.50
N ALA A 176 7.81 -2.13 18.41
CA ALA A 176 7.19 -0.81 18.46
C ALA A 176 7.57 -0.02 19.71
N ARG A 177 7.57 -0.66 20.89
CA ARG A 177 8.01 -0.03 22.16
C ARG A 177 9.47 0.38 22.16
N ALA A 178 10.35 -0.49 21.66
CA ALA A 178 11.77 -0.19 21.56
C ALA A 178 12.02 1.02 20.65
N GLN A 179 11.38 1.05 19.48
CA GLN A 179 11.46 2.15 18.53
C GLN A 179 10.87 3.44 19.11
N ALA A 180 9.69 3.37 19.76
CA ALA A 180 9.06 4.53 20.39
C ALA A 180 9.92 5.14 21.51
N THR A 181 10.76 4.33 22.17
CA THR A 181 11.69 4.85 23.18
C THR A 181 12.75 5.75 22.57
N VAL A 182 13.28 5.37 21.40
CA VAL A 182 14.24 6.19 20.65
C VAL A 182 13.57 7.46 20.12
N ASP A 183 12.35 7.37 19.61
CA ASP A 183 11.64 8.54 19.05
C ASP A 183 11.39 9.63 20.09
N ARG A 184 11.11 9.24 21.34
CA ARG A 184 10.88 10.23 22.42
C ARG A 184 12.08 11.12 22.69
N GLU A 185 13.28 10.70 22.29
CA GLU A 185 14.50 11.52 22.42
C GLU A 185 14.55 12.61 21.34
N THR A 186 13.91 12.40 20.20
CA THR A 186 13.89 13.32 19.04
C THR A 186 12.65 14.22 18.98
N GLY A 187 11.61 13.88 19.74
CA GLY A 187 10.32 14.57 19.73
C GLY A 187 9.42 14.13 18.56
N PRO A 188 8.18 14.67 18.48
CA PRO A 188 7.19 14.23 17.50
C PRO A 188 7.58 14.61 16.08
N ALA A 189 7.34 13.71 15.13
CA ALA A 189 7.62 13.91 13.73
C ALA A 189 6.65 14.94 13.11
N GLN A 190 7.18 16.09 12.68
CA GLN A 190 6.39 17.20 12.15
C GLN A 190 5.60 16.81 10.89
N TRP A 191 6.18 15.97 10.02
CA TRP A 191 5.49 15.49 8.81
C TRP A 191 4.18 14.76 9.15
N ARG A 192 4.18 13.97 10.24
CA ARG A 192 3.01 13.20 10.67
C ARG A 192 1.92 14.13 11.22
N LEU A 193 2.30 15.10 12.03
CA LEU A 193 1.35 16.09 12.55
C LEU A 193 0.72 16.86 11.39
N ALA A 194 1.51 17.34 10.44
CA ALA A 194 1.01 18.05 9.27
C ALA A 194 0.05 17.20 8.42
N ALA A 195 0.37 15.92 8.20
CA ALA A 195 -0.50 15.00 7.47
C ALA A 195 -1.85 14.77 8.20
N MET A 196 -1.81 14.62 9.53
CA MET A 196 -3.01 14.46 10.34
C MET A 196 -3.88 15.71 10.36
N ASP A 197 -3.26 16.89 10.48
CA ASP A 197 -3.97 18.16 10.48
C ASP A 197 -4.67 18.39 9.14
N ALA A 198 -3.99 18.10 8.01
CA ALA A 198 -4.58 18.18 6.69
C ALA A 198 -5.85 17.31 6.55
N ILE A 199 -5.85 16.09 7.10
CA ILE A 199 -7.03 15.21 7.10
C ILE A 199 -8.15 15.77 8.01
N LYS A 200 -7.79 16.29 9.19
CA LYS A 200 -8.76 16.83 10.16
C LYS A 200 -9.42 18.12 9.70
N GLU A 201 -8.70 18.95 8.98
CA GLU A 201 -9.19 20.23 8.44
C GLU A 201 -10.13 20.06 7.23
N MET A 202 -10.15 18.88 6.60
CA MET A 202 -11.06 18.63 5.48
C MET A 202 -12.52 18.78 5.92
N PRO A 203 -13.39 19.34 5.07
CA PRO A 203 -14.84 19.40 5.36
C PRO A 203 -15.40 18.01 5.63
N SER A 204 -16.25 17.88 6.64
CA SER A 204 -16.99 16.65 6.85
C SER A 204 -17.94 16.41 5.68
N THR A 205 -17.92 15.21 5.13
CA THR A 205 -18.85 14.80 4.10
C THR A 205 -20.27 14.73 4.69
N ARG A 206 -21.27 15.02 3.87
CA ARG A 206 -22.67 14.85 4.31
C ARG A 206 -22.99 13.38 4.46
N PHE A 207 -23.81 13.05 5.45
CA PHE A 207 -24.30 11.68 5.60
C PHE A 207 -24.97 11.23 4.28
N PRO A 208 -24.50 10.14 3.66
CA PRO A 208 -24.94 9.75 2.33
C PRO A 208 -26.39 9.24 2.37
N THR A 209 -27.26 9.89 1.61
CA THR A 209 -28.68 9.52 1.44
C THR A 209 -28.97 8.94 0.06
N HIS A 210 -28.03 9.06 -0.87
CA HIS A 210 -28.12 8.54 -2.24
C HIS A 210 -27.65 7.08 -2.34
N ALA A 211 -27.96 6.43 -3.45
CA ALA A 211 -27.42 5.11 -3.77
C ALA A 211 -25.91 5.19 -4.02
N LEU A 212 -25.20 4.06 -3.82
CA LEU A 212 -23.79 3.97 -4.22
C LEU A 212 -23.66 4.18 -5.73
N PRO A 213 -22.58 4.84 -6.20
CA PRO A 213 -22.23 4.85 -7.60
C PRO A 213 -22.10 3.42 -8.16
N ASP A 214 -22.50 3.24 -9.41
CA ASP A 214 -22.32 1.95 -10.06
C ASP A 214 -20.85 1.77 -10.43
N VAL A 215 -20.22 0.74 -9.89
CA VAL A 215 -18.81 0.44 -10.14
C VAL A 215 -18.49 0.17 -11.61
N ALA A 216 -19.47 -0.24 -12.42
CA ALA A 216 -19.25 -0.47 -13.84
C ALA A 216 -19.17 0.83 -14.64
N THR A 217 -19.76 1.93 -14.16
CA THR A 217 -19.79 3.22 -14.85
C THR A 217 -18.89 4.28 -14.20
N ASP A 218 -18.73 4.22 -12.90
CA ASP A 218 -17.87 5.15 -12.12
C ASP A 218 -17.16 4.43 -10.98
N PRO A 219 -16.14 3.61 -11.29
CA PRO A 219 -15.39 2.87 -10.28
C PRO A 219 -14.63 3.77 -9.30
N ILE A 220 -14.24 4.98 -9.71
CA ILE A 220 -13.52 5.94 -8.85
C ILE A 220 -14.46 6.48 -7.77
N ALA A 221 -15.63 6.99 -8.19
CA ALA A 221 -16.63 7.47 -7.23
C ALA A 221 -17.14 6.34 -6.33
N PHE A 222 -17.31 5.12 -6.88
CA PHE A 222 -17.66 3.94 -6.10
C PHE A 222 -16.64 3.68 -4.98
N ALA A 223 -15.35 3.63 -5.31
CA ALA A 223 -14.30 3.35 -4.34
C ALA A 223 -14.26 4.41 -3.23
N THR A 224 -14.31 5.69 -3.60
CA THR A 224 -14.32 6.80 -2.66
C THR A 224 -15.52 6.74 -1.70
N GLU A 225 -16.71 6.50 -2.26
CA GLU A 225 -17.95 6.45 -1.49
C GLU A 225 -18.02 5.23 -0.54
N VAL A 226 -17.44 4.09 -0.94
CA VAL A 226 -17.37 2.88 -0.10
C VAL A 226 -16.56 3.16 1.17
N PHE A 227 -15.37 3.75 1.04
CA PHE A 227 -14.55 4.12 2.19
C PHE A 227 -15.21 5.19 3.05
N ASP A 228 -15.80 6.20 2.44
CA ASP A 228 -16.50 7.26 3.15
C ASP A 228 -17.64 6.71 4.00
N ARG A 229 -18.49 5.86 3.41
CA ARG A 229 -19.62 5.23 4.15
C ARG A 229 -19.16 4.35 5.28
N ILE A 230 -18.22 3.46 5.03
CA ILE A 230 -17.78 2.47 6.03
C ILE A 230 -17.02 3.18 7.16
N VAL A 231 -16.07 4.06 6.82
CA VAL A 231 -15.16 4.64 7.80
C VAL A 231 -15.68 5.97 8.33
N ASN A 232 -15.96 6.97 7.48
CA ASN A 232 -16.33 8.30 7.96
C ASN A 232 -17.76 8.35 8.50
N HIS A 233 -18.68 7.57 7.93
CA HIS A 233 -20.09 7.52 8.35
C HIS A 233 -20.47 6.30 9.18
N ARG A 234 -19.51 5.37 9.47
CA ARG A 234 -19.72 4.16 10.29
C ARG A 234 -20.87 3.28 9.77
N ARG A 235 -21.16 3.33 8.47
CA ARG A 235 -22.19 2.50 7.83
C ARG A 235 -21.63 1.12 7.49
N PHE A 236 -21.33 0.32 8.50
CA PHE A 236 -20.73 -1.01 8.32
C PHE A 236 -21.62 -1.97 7.51
N GLY A 237 -22.92 -1.72 7.44
CA GLY A 237 -23.85 -2.44 6.57
C GLY A 237 -23.50 -2.36 5.09
N THR A 238 -22.78 -1.33 4.65
CA THR A 238 -22.27 -1.16 3.28
C THR A 238 -21.43 -2.36 2.82
N VAL A 239 -20.75 -3.07 3.73
CA VAL A 239 -20.03 -4.31 3.41
C VAL A 239 -20.94 -5.31 2.68
N ARG A 240 -22.20 -5.48 3.14
CA ARG A 240 -23.16 -6.39 2.47
C ARG A 240 -23.63 -5.89 1.11
N GLU A 241 -23.59 -4.57 0.90
CA GLU A 241 -24.00 -3.94 -0.36
C GLU A 241 -22.91 -4.14 -1.44
N VAL A 242 -21.62 -4.04 -1.06
CA VAL A 242 -20.52 -3.95 -2.02
C VAL A 242 -19.65 -5.22 -2.11
N TYR A 243 -19.52 -6.00 -1.04
CA TYR A 243 -18.74 -7.24 -1.07
C TYR A 243 -19.58 -8.45 -1.50
N SER A 244 -18.96 -9.41 -2.15
CA SER A 244 -19.53 -10.73 -2.38
C SER A 244 -19.74 -11.46 -1.03
N PRO A 245 -20.78 -12.32 -0.91
CA PRO A 245 -20.96 -13.16 0.29
C PRO A 245 -19.76 -14.04 0.61
N ALA A 246 -18.97 -14.41 -0.42
CA ALA A 246 -17.77 -15.22 -0.31
C ALA A 246 -16.49 -14.43 -0.56
N ALA A 247 -16.51 -13.11 -0.33
CA ALA A 247 -15.34 -12.26 -0.52
C ALA A 247 -14.21 -12.68 0.41
N HIS A 248 -12.98 -12.56 -0.10
CA HIS A 248 -11.76 -12.73 0.68
C HIS A 248 -11.19 -11.36 1.03
N TRP A 249 -10.68 -11.22 2.23
CA TRP A 249 -9.93 -10.06 2.67
C TRP A 249 -8.60 -10.49 3.26
N ALA A 250 -7.52 -9.86 2.82
CA ALA A 250 -6.19 -10.05 3.37
C ALA A 250 -5.65 -8.71 3.86
N GLY A 251 -5.02 -8.70 5.03
CA GLY A 251 -4.55 -7.46 5.63
C GLY A 251 -3.35 -7.59 6.55
N PRO A 252 -3.01 -6.50 7.26
CA PRO A 252 -1.80 -6.40 8.06
C PRO A 252 -1.68 -7.55 9.06
N GLY A 253 -0.43 -7.97 9.33
CA GLY A 253 -0.14 -9.10 10.21
C GLY A 253 -0.48 -10.45 9.61
N GLY A 254 -0.66 -10.53 8.28
CA GLY A 254 -1.02 -11.75 7.58
C GLY A 254 -2.45 -12.21 7.85
N ARG A 255 -3.33 -11.32 8.32
CA ARG A 255 -4.74 -11.65 8.58
C ARG A 255 -5.45 -12.03 7.29
N ARG A 256 -6.33 -13.02 7.39
CA ARG A 256 -7.23 -13.44 6.32
C ARG A 256 -8.64 -13.58 6.86
N LEU A 257 -9.60 -12.95 6.18
CA LEU A 257 -11.01 -12.89 6.57
C LEU A 257 -11.87 -13.31 5.40
N PHE A 258 -13.06 -13.88 5.72
CA PHE A 258 -13.96 -14.43 4.72
C PHE A 258 -15.39 -13.95 4.95
N GLY A 259 -15.98 -13.44 3.87
CA GLY A 259 -17.39 -13.09 3.83
C GLY A 259 -17.75 -11.88 4.67
N TRP A 260 -19.02 -11.53 4.62
CA TRP A 260 -19.53 -10.30 5.19
C TRP A 260 -19.32 -10.15 6.70
N GLY A 261 -19.46 -11.26 7.46
CA GLY A 261 -19.40 -11.19 8.91
C GLY A 261 -18.01 -10.80 9.41
N GLU A 262 -16.97 -11.47 8.92
CA GLU A 262 -15.59 -11.22 9.36
C GLU A 262 -15.09 -9.87 8.84
N ILE A 263 -15.39 -9.52 7.58
CA ILE A 263 -15.01 -8.21 6.99
C ILE A 263 -15.71 -7.07 7.74
N THR A 264 -17.01 -7.20 8.05
CA THR A 264 -17.71 -6.20 8.87
C THR A 264 -17.08 -6.12 10.26
N GLY A 265 -16.74 -7.27 10.85
CA GLY A 265 -16.07 -7.33 12.16
C GLY A 265 -14.73 -6.59 12.17
N TRP A 266 -13.95 -6.70 11.10
CA TRP A 266 -12.70 -5.97 10.94
C TRP A 266 -12.91 -4.45 10.98
N PHE A 267 -13.80 -3.90 10.13
CA PHE A 267 -14.07 -2.46 10.10
C PHE A 267 -14.64 -1.97 11.43
N THR A 268 -15.53 -2.74 12.04
CA THR A 268 -16.11 -2.41 13.36
C THR A 268 -15.03 -2.35 14.43
N ALA A 269 -14.10 -3.33 14.43
CA ALA A 269 -13.01 -3.37 15.40
C ALA A 269 -11.96 -2.26 15.16
N LEU A 270 -11.66 -1.96 13.88
CA LEU A 270 -10.78 -0.85 13.53
C LEU A 270 -11.33 0.47 14.06
N ILE A 271 -12.60 0.78 13.76
CA ILE A 271 -13.26 2.00 14.23
C ILE A 271 -13.51 1.95 15.74
N GLY A 272 -13.74 0.78 16.32
CA GLY A 272 -13.81 0.59 17.78
C GLY A 272 -12.48 0.83 18.50
N SER A 273 -11.37 0.92 17.77
CA SER A 273 -10.06 1.35 18.30
C SER A 273 -9.81 2.85 18.07
N PHE A 274 -10.52 3.47 17.12
CA PHE A 274 -10.32 4.82 16.61
C PHE A 274 -11.66 5.52 16.38
N GLY A 275 -12.36 5.86 17.47
CA GLY A 275 -13.75 6.36 17.42
C GLY A 275 -13.92 7.66 16.64
N ASP A 276 -12.91 8.53 16.66
CA ASP A 276 -12.86 9.82 15.94
C ASP A 276 -12.23 9.71 14.54
N ALA A 277 -11.98 8.50 14.03
CA ALA A 277 -11.29 8.28 12.77
C ALA A 277 -11.88 9.08 11.60
N ARG A 278 -11.00 9.74 10.86
CA ARG A 278 -11.29 10.39 9.58
C ARG A 278 -10.35 9.80 8.53
N LEU A 279 -10.95 9.34 7.44
CA LEU A 279 -10.25 8.77 6.31
C LEU A 279 -10.36 9.71 5.11
N LEU A 280 -9.24 9.88 4.41
CA LEU A 280 -9.14 10.52 3.11
C LEU A 280 -8.74 9.46 2.08
N VAL A 281 -9.48 9.37 0.98
CA VAL A 281 -9.02 8.66 -0.22
C VAL A 281 -8.08 9.60 -0.97
N ASP A 282 -6.79 9.23 -1.02
CA ASP A 282 -5.74 10.05 -1.62
C ASP A 282 -5.67 9.87 -3.14
N HIS A 283 -5.90 8.63 -3.61
CA HIS A 283 -5.84 8.29 -5.04
C HIS A 283 -6.61 7.00 -5.33
N VAL A 284 -7.18 6.92 -6.54
CA VAL A 284 -7.83 5.70 -7.06
C VAL A 284 -7.34 5.44 -8.47
N ALA A 285 -6.73 4.28 -8.69
CA ALA A 285 -6.40 3.76 -10.02
C ALA A 285 -7.31 2.58 -10.37
N VAL A 286 -7.67 2.45 -11.64
CA VAL A 286 -8.59 1.41 -12.14
C VAL A 286 -8.07 0.84 -13.44
N VAL A 287 -8.07 -0.48 -13.53
CA VAL A 287 -7.82 -1.20 -14.79
C VAL A 287 -8.92 -2.20 -15.06
N ASP A 288 -9.27 -2.36 -16.33
CA ASP A 288 -10.20 -3.39 -16.73
C ASP A 288 -9.63 -4.79 -16.49
N ALA A 289 -10.49 -5.68 -16.04
CA ALA A 289 -10.14 -7.05 -15.75
C ALA A 289 -11.27 -7.99 -16.18
N PRO A 290 -11.00 -9.28 -16.46
CA PRO A 290 -12.04 -10.21 -16.86
C PRO A 290 -13.22 -10.24 -15.90
N GLY A 291 -14.41 -9.85 -16.37
CA GLY A 291 -15.64 -9.82 -15.58
C GLY A 291 -15.81 -8.62 -14.64
N GLY A 292 -14.97 -7.58 -14.76
CA GLY A 292 -15.08 -6.38 -13.94
C GLY A 292 -13.81 -5.52 -13.94
N HIS A 293 -13.35 -5.11 -12.75
CA HIS A 293 -12.22 -4.19 -12.59
C HIS A 293 -11.28 -4.63 -11.49
N ASP A 294 -10.00 -4.29 -11.63
CA ASP A 294 -9.08 -4.20 -10.50
C ASP A 294 -8.93 -2.72 -10.12
N ILE A 295 -9.08 -2.43 -8.83
CA ILE A 295 -9.08 -1.08 -8.30
C ILE A 295 -7.99 -0.99 -7.22
N ALA A 296 -7.11 0.00 -7.32
CA ALA A 296 -6.17 0.35 -6.26
C ALA A 296 -6.62 1.66 -5.60
N VAL A 297 -6.71 1.67 -4.28
CA VAL A 297 -7.10 2.83 -3.49
C VAL A 297 -5.99 3.12 -2.48
N ARG A 298 -5.30 4.25 -2.64
CA ARG A 298 -4.45 4.80 -1.60
C ARG A 298 -5.28 5.69 -0.70
N TRP A 299 -5.13 5.51 0.60
CA TRP A 299 -5.88 6.27 1.59
C TRP A 299 -5.06 6.54 2.84
N SER A 300 -5.41 7.64 3.49
CA SER A 300 -4.84 8.06 4.76
C SER A 300 -5.92 8.17 5.83
N LEU A 301 -5.55 7.89 7.08
CA LEU A 301 -6.46 8.01 8.21
C LEU A 301 -5.78 8.72 9.37
N ALA A 302 -6.47 9.69 9.96
CA ALA A 302 -6.09 10.36 11.20
C ALA A 302 -7.11 10.05 12.29
N ALA A 303 -6.62 9.71 13.48
CA ALA A 303 -7.49 9.35 14.61
C ALA A 303 -6.80 9.52 15.96
N THR A 304 -7.59 9.32 17.02
CA THR A 304 -7.10 9.09 18.38
C THR A 304 -7.31 7.62 18.74
N HIS A 305 -6.29 6.96 19.31
CA HIS A 305 -6.47 5.62 19.87
C HIS A 305 -7.21 5.70 21.20
N ASP A 306 -8.53 5.70 21.12
CA ASP A 306 -9.47 5.93 22.22
C ASP A 306 -10.26 4.67 22.64
N GLY A 307 -10.13 3.56 21.89
CA GLY A 307 -10.81 2.30 22.16
C GLY A 307 -9.86 1.09 22.19
N GLY A 308 -10.32 0.01 22.81
CA GLY A 308 -9.50 -1.18 23.09
C GLY A 308 -9.73 -2.38 22.17
N ALA A 309 -10.36 -2.21 21.00
CA ALA A 309 -10.81 -3.37 20.20
C ALA A 309 -9.67 -4.18 19.57
N LEU A 310 -8.72 -3.55 18.85
CA LEU A 310 -7.63 -4.25 18.15
C LEU A 310 -6.27 -4.09 18.82
N TYR A 311 -5.99 -2.91 19.36
CA TYR A 311 -4.63 -2.51 19.73
C TYR A 311 -4.42 -2.39 21.24
N GLY A 312 -5.29 -3.04 22.05
CA GLY A 312 -5.23 -3.02 23.50
C GLY A 312 -5.79 -1.74 24.11
N PRO A 313 -5.59 -1.50 25.42
CA PRO A 313 -6.22 -0.37 26.13
C PRO A 313 -5.93 0.97 25.46
N ALA A 314 -6.94 1.85 25.45
CA ALA A 314 -6.85 3.20 24.91
C ALA A 314 -5.63 3.95 25.44
N SER A 315 -4.82 4.49 24.54
CA SER A 315 -3.64 5.27 24.90
C SER A 315 -3.87 6.79 24.87
N GLY A 316 -4.98 7.24 24.29
CA GLY A 316 -5.28 8.66 24.06
C GLY A 316 -4.37 9.33 23.04
N ARG A 317 -3.55 8.57 22.30
CA ARG A 317 -2.56 9.11 21.38
C ARG A 317 -3.14 9.28 19.99
N ALA A 318 -2.70 10.36 19.36
CA ALA A 318 -2.99 10.62 17.96
C ALA A 318 -2.22 9.65 17.05
N VAL A 319 -2.90 9.09 16.04
CA VAL A 319 -2.33 8.14 15.09
C VAL A 319 -2.62 8.55 13.66
N TYR A 320 -1.69 8.19 12.77
CA TYR A 320 -1.78 8.34 11.32
C TYR A 320 -1.56 6.98 10.67
N ILE A 321 -2.40 6.63 9.70
CA ILE A 321 -2.25 5.45 8.87
C ILE A 321 -2.15 5.90 7.42
N LEU A 322 -1.15 5.40 6.70
CA LEU A 322 -1.05 5.40 5.24
C LEU A 322 -1.26 3.96 4.78
N ALA A 323 -2.22 3.73 3.91
CA ALA A 323 -2.56 2.40 3.44
C ALA A 323 -2.84 2.38 1.93
N VAL A 324 -2.66 1.20 1.34
CA VAL A 324 -3.12 0.90 -0.02
C VAL A 324 -3.97 -0.36 0.03
N THR A 325 -5.12 -0.29 -0.65
CA THR A 325 -6.06 -1.38 -0.83
C THR A 325 -6.15 -1.73 -2.31
N HIS A 326 -6.03 -3.01 -2.65
CA HIS A 326 -6.33 -3.53 -3.97
C HIS A 326 -7.61 -4.36 -3.92
N TRP A 327 -8.59 -3.97 -4.70
CA TRP A 327 -9.82 -4.73 -4.89
C TRP A 327 -9.86 -5.42 -6.24
N ARG A 328 -10.33 -6.66 -6.24
CA ARG A 328 -10.87 -7.33 -7.41
C ARG A 328 -12.39 -7.19 -7.36
N VAL A 329 -12.95 -6.53 -8.35
CA VAL A 329 -14.40 -6.39 -8.52
C VAL A 329 -14.87 -7.28 -9.66
N MET A 330 -15.87 -8.13 -9.41
CA MET A 330 -16.49 -8.99 -10.39
C MET A 330 -18.01 -8.91 -10.26
N ALA A 331 -18.71 -8.81 -11.40
CA ALA A 331 -20.18 -8.69 -11.43
C ALA A 331 -20.73 -7.64 -10.45
N GLY A 332 -20.06 -6.49 -10.36
CA GLY A 332 -20.45 -5.37 -9.51
C GLY A 332 -20.17 -5.54 -8.01
N ARG A 333 -19.39 -6.56 -7.61
CA ARG A 333 -19.08 -6.82 -6.20
C ARG A 333 -17.58 -7.05 -5.98
N ILE A 334 -17.07 -6.58 -4.84
CA ILE A 334 -15.70 -6.86 -4.38
C ILE A 334 -15.65 -8.34 -4.00
N VAL A 335 -14.81 -9.11 -4.68
CA VAL A 335 -14.60 -10.54 -4.42
C VAL A 335 -13.29 -10.82 -3.70
N ASP A 336 -12.30 -9.92 -3.87
CA ASP A 336 -11.00 -10.00 -3.20
C ASP A 336 -10.57 -8.58 -2.79
N ASP A 337 -10.05 -8.46 -1.58
CA ASP A 337 -9.55 -7.21 -0.99
C ASP A 337 -8.21 -7.50 -0.31
N VAL A 338 -7.19 -6.78 -0.75
CA VAL A 338 -5.86 -6.83 -0.11
C VAL A 338 -5.53 -5.43 0.38
N THR A 339 -5.63 -5.22 1.68
CA THR A 339 -5.34 -3.95 2.34
C THR A 339 -4.05 -4.03 3.13
N ILE A 340 -3.06 -3.20 2.81
CA ILE A 340 -1.76 -3.19 3.50
C ILE A 340 -1.48 -1.81 4.10
N PHE A 341 -1.04 -1.81 5.35
CA PHE A 341 -0.39 -0.70 6.04
C PHE A 341 0.64 -1.24 7.05
N ASP A 342 1.54 -0.38 7.51
CA ASP A 342 2.54 -0.76 8.51
C ASP A 342 1.94 -0.73 9.93
N GLU A 343 1.50 -1.89 10.39
CA GLU A 343 0.92 -2.04 11.74
C GLU A 343 1.96 -1.93 12.86
N VAL A 344 3.26 -2.17 12.58
CA VAL A 344 4.32 -1.94 13.56
C VAL A 344 4.51 -0.43 13.78
N ALA A 345 4.49 0.37 12.72
CA ALA A 345 4.54 1.82 12.82
C ALA A 345 3.29 2.38 13.51
N LEU A 346 2.10 1.82 13.29
CA LEU A 346 0.89 2.17 14.02
C LEU A 346 1.05 1.88 15.53
N LEU A 347 1.52 0.69 15.89
CA LEU A 347 1.79 0.33 17.29
C LEU A 347 2.85 1.26 17.90
N ARG A 348 3.88 1.66 17.15
CA ARG A 348 4.91 2.61 17.59
C ARG A 348 4.31 3.97 17.95
N GLN A 349 3.34 4.47 17.19
CA GLN A 349 2.60 5.68 17.50
C GLN A 349 1.75 5.52 18.79
N ILE A 350 1.07 4.38 18.94
CA ILE A 350 0.28 4.05 20.14
C ILE A 350 1.16 3.97 21.40
N GLU A 351 2.40 3.49 21.27
CA GLU A 351 3.39 3.44 22.35
C GLU A 351 4.10 4.79 22.56
N GLY A 352 3.79 5.82 21.78
CA GLY A 352 4.26 7.21 21.93
C GLY A 352 5.55 7.54 21.20
N GLY A 353 5.81 6.85 20.10
CA GLY A 353 6.83 7.18 19.11
C GLY A 353 6.30 7.99 17.94
N LEU A 354 7.23 8.41 17.02
CA LEU A 354 7.06 9.19 15.78
C LEU A 354 6.55 10.60 15.95
#